data_6301baab85970f861c5671092affd508
#
_entry.id   6301baab85970f861c5671092affd508
#
_cell.length_a   1.000
_cell.length_b   1.000
_cell.length_c   1.000
_cell.angle_alpha   90.00
_cell.angle_beta   90.00
_cell.angle_gamma   90.00
#
_symmetry.space_group_name_H-M   'P 1'
#
loop_
_entity.id
_entity.type
_entity.pdbx_description
1 polymer ?
#
loop_
_entity_poly.entity_id
_entity_poly.type
_entity_poly.pdbx_seq_one_letter_code
_entity_poly.pdbx_strand_id
1 'polypeptide(L)'
;MAAVKEFSIEEKLSALVLLQKVDCKLDEIQILKGELPMEVKDLEDEIEGLHARQTRVEEEINGIQEFISQKKEGIKEAEALIKKYEKQSDNVKNNREFEAINKEIEMQTLEVKLCEKHIKDATEEIAEKAKQLEL
;
A
#
# COMPACT_ATOMS: atom_id res chain seq x y z
N MET A 1 69.64 -10.47 38.46
CA MET A 1 69.10 -11.56 37.62
C MET A 1 67.69 -11.87 38.05
N ALA A 2 66.73 -11.52 37.21
CA ALA A 2 65.34 -11.84 37.48
C ALA A 2 65.14 -13.36 37.34
N ALA A 3 64.71 -14.03 38.41
CA ALA A 3 64.41 -15.46 38.39
C ALA A 3 63.24 -15.67 37.42
N VAL A 4 63.50 -16.40 36.35
CA VAL A 4 62.43 -16.84 35.42
C VAL A 4 61.57 -17.82 36.24
N LYS A 5 60.38 -17.44 36.57
CA LYS A 5 59.39 -18.28 37.25
C LYS A 5 59.01 -19.41 36.30
N GLU A 6 59.57 -20.61 36.52
CA GLU A 6 59.20 -21.79 35.75
C GLU A 6 57.81 -22.23 36.17
N PHE A 7 56.82 -22.00 35.25
CA PHE A 7 55.44 -22.46 35.42
C PHE A 7 55.43 -24.03 35.34
N SER A 8 54.58 -24.63 36.17
CA SER A 8 54.34 -26.08 36.10
C SER A 8 53.69 -26.47 34.76
N ILE A 9 53.78 -27.72 34.37
CA ILE A 9 53.14 -28.23 33.14
C ILE A 9 51.62 -28.01 33.20
N GLU A 10 51.04 -28.17 34.38
CA GLU A 10 49.62 -28.00 34.63
C GLU A 10 49.18 -26.54 34.45
N GLU A 11 49.98 -25.59 34.95
CA GLU A 11 49.70 -24.14 34.74
C GLU A 11 49.85 -23.75 33.27
N LYS A 12 50.81 -24.31 32.55
CA LYS A 12 50.98 -24.08 31.10
C LYS A 12 49.81 -24.64 30.29
N LEU A 13 49.30 -25.84 30.62
CA LEU A 13 48.17 -26.45 29.97
C LEU A 13 46.88 -25.67 30.26
N SER A 14 46.69 -25.24 31.50
CA SER A 14 45.55 -24.41 31.89
C SER A 14 45.53 -23.06 31.16
N ALA A 15 46.69 -22.42 31.01
CA ALA A 15 46.86 -21.19 30.26
C ALA A 15 46.53 -21.37 28.75
N LEU A 16 46.97 -22.50 28.16
CA LEU A 16 46.66 -22.83 26.76
C LEU A 16 45.18 -23.06 26.54
N VAL A 17 44.49 -23.74 27.46
CA VAL A 17 43.03 -23.93 27.39
C VAL A 17 42.26 -22.59 27.50
N LEU A 18 42.75 -21.69 28.37
CA LEU A 18 42.19 -20.34 28.48
C LEU A 18 42.40 -19.52 27.21
N LEU A 19 43.61 -19.59 26.64
CA LEU A 19 43.90 -18.91 25.36
C LEU A 19 43.00 -19.42 24.25
N GLN A 20 42.90 -20.75 24.11
CA GLN A 20 42.01 -21.36 23.11
C GLN A 20 40.54 -20.88 23.27
N LYS A 21 40.03 -20.78 24.49
CA LYS A 21 38.68 -20.27 24.73
C LYS A 21 38.51 -18.81 24.33
N VAL A 22 39.53 -17.99 24.53
CA VAL A 22 39.52 -16.58 24.12
C VAL A 22 39.61 -16.47 22.60
N ASP A 23 40.47 -17.26 21.95
CA ASP A 23 40.58 -17.27 20.49
C ASP A 23 39.30 -17.73 19.83
N CYS A 24 38.65 -18.79 20.32
CA CYS A 24 37.33 -19.22 19.82
C CYS A 24 36.27 -18.09 19.93
N LYS A 25 36.25 -17.35 21.05
CA LYS A 25 35.32 -16.21 21.18
C LYS A 25 35.67 -15.05 20.25
N LEU A 26 36.93 -14.79 20.00
CA LEU A 26 37.34 -13.78 19.01
C LEU A 26 36.91 -14.18 17.61
N ASP A 27 37.06 -15.45 17.24
CA ASP A 27 36.62 -15.97 15.95
C ASP A 27 35.09 -15.85 15.79
N GLU A 28 34.29 -16.20 16.81
CA GLU A 28 32.84 -16.00 16.83
C GLU A 28 32.47 -14.55 16.63
N ILE A 29 33.13 -13.61 17.32
CA ILE A 29 32.89 -12.17 17.17
C ILE A 29 33.26 -11.66 15.78
N GLN A 30 34.37 -12.18 15.20
CA GLN A 30 34.78 -11.80 13.84
C GLN A 30 33.79 -12.27 12.78
N ILE A 31 33.24 -13.47 12.92
CA ILE A 31 32.20 -14.02 12.05
C ILE A 31 30.94 -13.13 12.14
N LEU A 32 30.42 -12.88 13.35
CA LEU A 32 29.28 -12.02 13.58
C LEU A 32 29.49 -10.61 13.02
N LYS A 33 30.69 -10.04 13.21
CA LYS A 33 31.03 -8.73 12.67
C LYS A 33 31.02 -8.70 11.14
N GLY A 34 31.27 -9.82 10.46
CA GLY A 34 31.23 -9.96 9.02
C GLY A 34 29.79 -10.15 8.49
N GLU A 35 28.95 -10.87 9.24
CA GLU A 35 27.56 -11.20 8.83
C GLU A 35 26.58 -10.05 9.10
N LEU A 36 26.65 -9.41 10.27
CA LEU A 36 25.74 -8.33 10.67
C LEU A 36 25.59 -7.18 9.66
N PRO A 37 26.65 -6.66 9.02
CA PRO A 37 26.49 -5.61 8.02
C PRO A 37 25.71 -6.05 6.78
N MET A 38 25.81 -7.34 6.42
CA MET A 38 25.05 -7.90 5.30
C MET A 38 23.56 -8.02 5.67
N GLU A 39 23.26 -8.54 6.86
CA GLU A 39 21.88 -8.65 7.36
C GLU A 39 21.23 -7.26 7.50
N VAL A 40 21.97 -6.27 7.99
CA VAL A 40 21.46 -4.89 8.08
C VAL A 40 21.13 -4.34 6.70
N LYS A 41 22.02 -4.56 5.72
CA LYS A 41 21.79 -4.10 4.35
C LYS A 41 20.58 -4.79 3.71
N ASP A 42 20.44 -6.11 3.90
CA ASP A 42 19.30 -6.86 3.38
C ASP A 42 17.97 -6.33 3.97
N LEU A 43 17.97 -6.02 5.28
CA LEU A 43 16.81 -5.40 5.93
C LEU A 43 16.53 -3.97 5.45
N GLU A 44 17.55 -3.17 5.19
CA GLU A 44 17.40 -1.82 4.61
C GLU A 44 16.81 -1.91 3.21
N ASP A 45 17.27 -2.83 2.37
CA ASP A 45 16.74 -3.06 1.01
C ASP A 45 15.28 -3.56 1.07
N GLU A 46 14.93 -4.41 2.05
CA GLU A 46 13.56 -4.86 2.28
C GLU A 46 12.63 -3.70 2.70
N ILE A 47 13.08 -2.86 3.62
CA ILE A 47 12.33 -1.68 4.07
C ILE A 47 12.10 -0.72 2.89
N GLU A 48 13.11 -0.46 2.06
CA GLU A 48 12.97 0.38 0.88
C GLU A 48 11.95 -0.20 -0.10
N GLY A 49 11.98 -1.52 -0.32
CA GLY A 49 11.01 -2.24 -1.14
C GLY A 49 9.58 -2.13 -0.60
N LEU A 50 9.39 -2.24 0.71
CA LEU A 50 8.09 -2.08 1.37
C LEU A 50 7.57 -0.65 1.26
N HIS A 51 8.43 0.36 1.45
CA HIS A 51 8.05 1.77 1.27
C HIS A 51 7.65 2.08 -0.17
N ALA A 52 8.37 1.56 -1.16
CA ALA A 52 8.01 1.72 -2.56
C ALA A 52 6.64 1.10 -2.87
N ARG A 53 6.36 -0.08 -2.30
CA ARG A 53 5.06 -0.76 -2.45
C ARG A 53 3.94 0.03 -1.77
N GLN A 54 4.17 0.54 -0.56
CA GLN A 54 3.22 1.37 0.16
C GLN A 54 2.84 2.61 -0.65
N THR A 55 3.84 3.38 -1.11
CA THR A 55 3.63 4.57 -1.94
C THR A 55 2.80 4.27 -3.18
N ARG A 56 3.10 3.16 -3.85
CA ARG A 56 2.34 2.76 -5.04
C ARG A 56 0.87 2.47 -4.73
N VAL A 57 0.59 1.76 -3.65
CA VAL A 57 -0.80 1.47 -3.25
C VAL A 57 -1.54 2.74 -2.83
N GLU A 58 -0.87 3.67 -2.15
CA GLU A 58 -1.43 4.98 -1.80
C GLU A 58 -1.77 5.82 -3.05
N GLU A 59 -0.90 5.82 -4.06
CA GLU A 59 -1.16 6.49 -5.34
C GLU A 59 -2.37 5.86 -6.07
N GLU A 60 -2.48 4.53 -6.06
CA GLU A 60 -3.62 3.83 -6.64
C GLU A 60 -4.93 4.18 -5.91
N ILE A 61 -4.93 4.24 -4.58
CA ILE A 61 -6.10 4.67 -3.78
C ILE A 61 -6.49 6.10 -4.11
N ASN A 62 -5.52 7.02 -4.22
CA ASN A 62 -5.79 8.40 -4.59
C ASN A 62 -6.42 8.51 -5.98
N GLY A 63 -5.92 7.75 -6.96
CA GLY A 63 -6.50 7.69 -8.31
C GLY A 63 -7.95 7.19 -8.31
N ILE A 64 -8.28 6.18 -7.49
CA ILE A 64 -9.65 5.68 -7.35
C ILE A 64 -10.55 6.72 -6.65
N GLN A 65 -10.04 7.46 -5.67
CA GLN A 65 -10.79 8.55 -5.02
C GLN A 65 -11.12 9.69 -5.98
N GLU A 66 -10.18 10.07 -6.85
CA GLU A 66 -10.43 11.05 -7.91
C GLU A 66 -11.50 10.56 -8.89
N PHE A 67 -11.43 9.29 -9.30
CA PHE A 67 -12.46 8.67 -10.14
C PHE A 67 -13.85 8.71 -9.48
N ILE A 68 -13.94 8.40 -8.19
CA ILE A 68 -15.21 8.50 -7.43
C ILE A 68 -15.72 9.94 -7.42
N SER A 69 -14.83 10.93 -7.24
CA SER A 69 -15.19 12.34 -7.24
C SER A 69 -15.79 12.76 -8.59
N GLN A 70 -15.13 12.38 -9.69
CA GLN A 70 -15.63 12.65 -11.05
C GLN A 70 -17.00 12.00 -11.31
N LYS A 71 -17.19 10.76 -10.85
CA LYS A 71 -18.49 10.08 -11.00
C LYS A 71 -19.60 10.73 -10.17
N LYS A 72 -19.28 11.24 -8.98
CA LYS A 72 -20.24 12.02 -8.16
C LYS A 72 -20.62 13.36 -8.82
N GLU A 73 -19.69 14.01 -9.49
CA GLU A 73 -19.99 15.22 -10.27
C GLU A 73 -20.89 14.88 -11.47
N GLY A 74 -20.59 13.81 -12.20
CA GLY A 74 -21.42 13.33 -13.30
C GLY A 74 -22.86 13.00 -12.87
N ILE A 75 -23.05 12.42 -11.68
CA ILE A 75 -24.39 12.18 -11.10
C ILE A 75 -25.14 13.51 -10.90
N LYS A 76 -24.48 14.53 -10.32
CA LYS A 76 -25.10 15.84 -10.09
C LYS A 76 -25.51 16.52 -11.40
N GLU A 77 -24.67 16.40 -12.44
CA GLU A 77 -24.96 16.94 -13.77
C GLU A 77 -26.16 16.21 -14.41
N ALA A 78 -26.17 14.88 -14.36
CA ALA A 78 -27.27 14.07 -14.87
C ALA A 78 -28.59 14.36 -14.12
N GLU A 79 -28.58 14.49 -12.80
CA GLU A 79 -29.77 14.89 -12.02
C GLU A 79 -30.26 16.29 -12.38
N ALA A 80 -29.33 17.23 -12.63
CA ALA A 80 -29.70 18.57 -13.06
C ALA A 80 -30.37 18.56 -14.46
N LEU A 81 -29.86 17.71 -15.36
CA LEU A 81 -30.47 17.50 -16.69
C LEU A 81 -31.85 16.84 -16.58
N ILE A 82 -32.00 15.83 -15.75
CA ILE A 82 -33.32 15.20 -15.49
C ILE A 82 -34.35 16.25 -15.05
N LYS A 83 -34.00 17.05 -14.03
CA LYS A 83 -34.88 18.14 -13.55
C LYS A 83 -35.23 19.16 -14.63
N LYS A 84 -34.31 19.43 -15.55
CA LYS A 84 -34.53 20.33 -16.69
C LYS A 84 -35.49 19.70 -17.70
N TYR A 85 -35.28 18.43 -18.03
CA TYR A 85 -36.13 17.69 -18.98
C TYR A 85 -37.55 17.46 -18.42
N GLU A 86 -37.69 17.18 -17.13
CA GLU A 86 -39.01 17.10 -16.46
C GLU A 86 -39.78 18.40 -16.61
N LYS A 87 -39.14 19.56 -16.36
CA LYS A 87 -39.80 20.88 -16.56
C LYS A 87 -40.12 21.16 -18.01
N GLN A 88 -39.35 20.65 -18.96
CA GLN A 88 -39.63 20.77 -20.38
C GLN A 88 -40.82 19.89 -20.79
N SER A 89 -40.90 18.67 -20.24
CA SER A 89 -41.96 17.71 -20.46
C SER A 89 -43.32 18.28 -20.08
N ASP A 90 -43.41 19.05 -18.97
CA ASP A 90 -44.64 19.69 -18.51
C ASP A 90 -45.19 20.74 -19.50
N ASN A 91 -44.32 21.33 -20.32
CA ASN A 91 -44.67 22.40 -21.25
C ASN A 91 -44.88 21.93 -22.71
N VAL A 92 -44.62 20.66 -23.01
CA VAL A 92 -44.71 20.12 -24.37
C VAL A 92 -46.16 19.71 -24.69
N LYS A 93 -46.63 20.14 -25.84
CA LYS A 93 -47.97 19.83 -26.35
C LYS A 93 -47.95 18.75 -27.45
N ASN A 94 -46.76 18.34 -27.91
CA ASN A 94 -46.60 17.42 -29.01
C ASN A 94 -46.15 16.03 -28.49
N ASN A 95 -46.91 15.00 -28.77
CA ASN A 95 -46.65 13.63 -28.31
C ASN A 95 -45.28 13.10 -28.71
N ARG A 96 -44.79 13.46 -29.89
CA ARG A 96 -43.50 13.02 -30.41
C ARG A 96 -42.33 13.65 -29.64
N GLU A 97 -42.44 14.92 -29.26
CA GLU A 97 -41.45 15.62 -28.43
C GLU A 97 -41.50 15.11 -27.00
N PHE A 98 -42.66 14.82 -26.46
CA PHE A 98 -42.82 14.19 -25.14
C PHE A 98 -42.14 12.82 -25.04
N GLU A 99 -42.34 11.97 -26.06
CA GLU A 99 -41.63 10.67 -26.13
C GLU A 99 -40.13 10.81 -26.23
N ALA A 100 -39.62 11.80 -26.95
CA ALA A 100 -38.17 12.06 -27.05
C ALA A 100 -37.60 12.52 -25.70
N ILE A 101 -38.28 13.45 -25.00
CA ILE A 101 -37.83 13.92 -23.68
C ILE A 101 -37.84 12.77 -22.65
N ASN A 102 -38.86 11.92 -22.67
CA ASN A 102 -38.92 10.78 -21.76
C ASN A 102 -37.79 9.80 -22.00
N LYS A 103 -37.39 9.57 -23.25
CA LYS A 103 -36.19 8.73 -23.55
C LYS A 103 -34.89 9.35 -23.04
N GLU A 104 -34.78 10.69 -23.12
CA GLU A 104 -33.62 11.38 -22.55
C GLU A 104 -33.58 11.26 -21.04
N ILE A 105 -34.72 11.38 -20.35
CA ILE A 105 -34.81 11.17 -18.90
C ILE A 105 -34.44 9.73 -18.53
N GLU A 106 -34.93 8.74 -19.29
CA GLU A 106 -34.58 7.34 -19.09
C GLU A 106 -33.05 7.10 -19.26
N MET A 107 -32.46 7.67 -20.30
CA MET A 107 -31.00 7.58 -20.54
C MET A 107 -30.20 8.19 -19.39
N GLN A 108 -30.56 9.40 -18.95
CA GLN A 108 -29.87 10.06 -17.83
C GLN A 108 -30.07 9.29 -16.52
N THR A 109 -31.23 8.70 -16.29
CA THR A 109 -31.50 7.86 -15.13
C THR A 109 -30.66 6.58 -15.14
N LEU A 110 -30.44 5.96 -16.30
CA LEU A 110 -29.58 4.81 -16.45
C LEU A 110 -28.11 5.18 -16.23
N GLU A 111 -27.68 6.35 -16.69
CA GLU A 111 -26.35 6.88 -16.47
C GLU A 111 -26.04 7.13 -14.98
N VAL A 112 -27.01 7.70 -14.23
CA VAL A 112 -26.91 7.84 -12.77
C VAL A 112 -26.71 6.47 -12.12
N LYS A 113 -27.55 5.48 -12.45
CA LYS A 113 -27.41 4.12 -11.89
C LYS A 113 -26.08 3.46 -12.23
N LEU A 114 -25.56 3.70 -13.44
CA LEU A 114 -24.26 3.20 -13.84
C LEU A 114 -23.14 3.86 -13.03
N CYS A 115 -23.18 5.18 -12.84
CA CYS A 115 -22.23 5.90 -12.01
C CYS A 115 -22.28 5.45 -10.54
N GLU A 116 -23.47 5.24 -9.98
CA GLU A 116 -23.65 4.71 -8.62
C GLU A 116 -23.01 3.32 -8.47
N LYS A 117 -23.18 2.44 -9.47
CA LYS A 117 -22.56 1.12 -9.48
C LYS A 117 -21.03 1.25 -9.51
N HIS A 118 -20.47 2.08 -10.39
CA HIS A 118 -19.05 2.32 -10.46
C HIS A 118 -18.47 2.87 -9.15
N ILE A 119 -19.19 3.75 -8.47
CA ILE A 119 -18.79 4.28 -7.15
C ILE A 119 -18.76 3.15 -6.12
N LYS A 120 -19.74 2.27 -6.14
CA LYS A 120 -19.79 1.12 -5.23
C LYS A 120 -18.63 0.17 -5.46
N ASP A 121 -18.42 -0.23 -6.71
CA ASP A 121 -17.32 -1.12 -7.09
C ASP A 121 -15.96 -0.50 -6.71
N ALA A 122 -15.76 0.79 -6.96
CA ALA A 122 -14.55 1.54 -6.60
C ALA A 122 -14.36 1.67 -5.08
N THR A 123 -15.43 1.82 -4.29
CA THR A 123 -15.32 1.85 -2.82
C THR A 123 -14.95 0.49 -2.24
N GLU A 124 -15.43 -0.61 -2.82
CA GLU A 124 -15.04 -1.97 -2.45
C GLU A 124 -13.56 -2.20 -2.78
N GLU A 125 -13.08 -1.72 -3.92
CA GLU A 125 -11.66 -1.81 -4.32
C GLU A 125 -10.74 -1.03 -3.36
N ILE A 126 -11.13 0.18 -2.93
CA ILE A 126 -10.38 0.94 -1.90
C ILE A 126 -10.30 0.15 -0.60
N ALA A 127 -11.40 -0.47 -0.17
CA ALA A 127 -11.41 -1.25 1.07
C ALA A 127 -10.48 -2.48 1.02
N GLU A 128 -10.37 -3.12 -0.15
CA GLU A 128 -9.43 -4.23 -0.36
C GLU A 128 -7.97 -3.75 -0.36
N LYS A 129 -7.68 -2.62 -1.04
CA LYS A 129 -6.34 -2.03 -1.06
C LYS A 129 -5.91 -1.51 0.31
N ALA A 130 -6.83 -0.92 1.09
CA ALA A 130 -6.55 -0.48 2.45
C ALA A 130 -6.14 -1.66 3.36
N LYS A 131 -6.79 -2.82 3.23
CA LYS A 131 -6.38 -4.04 3.96
C LYS A 131 -4.97 -4.52 3.58
N GLN A 132 -4.55 -4.29 2.34
CA GLN A 132 -3.18 -4.64 1.91
C GLN A 132 -2.11 -3.73 2.50
N LEU A 133 -2.47 -2.52 2.95
CA LEU A 133 -1.58 -1.60 3.65
C LEU A 133 -1.45 -1.90 5.15
N GLU A 134 -2.42 -2.61 5.73
CA GLU A 134 -2.42 -2.99 7.15
C GLU A 134 -1.63 -4.30 7.41
N LEU A 135 -1.29 -5.05 6.37
CA LEU A 135 -0.53 -6.32 6.41
C LEU A 135 0.96 -6.06 6.20
#